data_90531ce9b4ceb09cb0f89c7b93e604fe
#
_entry.id   90531ce9b4ceb09cb0f89c7b93e604fe
#
_cell.length_a   1.000
_cell.length_b   1.000
_cell.length_c   1.000
_cell.angle_alpha   90.00
_cell.angle_beta   90.00
_cell.angle_gamma   90.00
#
_symmetry.space_group_name_H-M   'P 1'
#
loop_
_entity.id
_entity.type
_entity.pdbx_description
1 polymer ?
#
loop_
_entity_poly.entity_id
_entity_poly.type
_entity_poly.pdbx_seq_one_letter_code
_entity_poly.pdbx_strand_id
1 'polypeptide(L)'
;TPVMANEFSFSFEWGDIPLCTSGHPNIVKNPKFVLSNVPEHTKVISFRLKDLDAPSYDHGGGKITYSGNNEIEPGAFTYKSPCPPGGSHRYVWTATAKEKDSFFGGTIGKAKAMKLYPNK
;
A
#
# COMPACT_ATOMS: atom_id res chain seq x y z
N THR A 1 5.34 19.13 -6.91
CA THR A 1 4.60 19.09 -8.18
C THR A 1 3.16 18.67 -7.93
N PRO A 2 2.19 19.44 -8.39
CA PRO A 2 0.79 19.06 -8.19
C PRO A 2 0.44 17.79 -8.95
N VAL A 3 -0.41 16.98 -8.34
CA VAL A 3 -0.93 15.77 -8.97
C VAL A 3 -1.92 16.18 -10.05
N MET A 4 -1.83 15.57 -11.21
CA MET A 4 -2.78 15.79 -12.28
C MET A 4 -4.15 15.27 -11.87
N ALA A 5 -5.22 15.98 -12.27
CA ALA A 5 -6.58 15.63 -11.85
C ALA A 5 -6.97 14.20 -12.26
N ASN A 6 -6.40 13.68 -13.35
CA ASN A 6 -6.69 12.35 -13.88
C ASN A 6 -5.60 11.33 -13.60
N GLU A 7 -4.67 11.65 -12.70
CA GLU A 7 -3.57 10.75 -12.38
C GLU A 7 -4.01 9.73 -11.34
N PHE A 8 -3.61 8.46 -11.54
CA PHE A 8 -3.88 7.41 -10.57
C PHE A 8 -3.22 7.75 -9.25
N SER A 9 -3.99 7.72 -8.17
CA SER A 9 -3.49 8.03 -6.84
C SER A 9 -4.32 7.30 -5.80
N PHE A 10 -3.85 7.30 -4.56
CA PHE A 10 -4.61 6.73 -3.46
C PHE A 10 -4.15 7.33 -2.14
N SER A 11 -4.99 7.17 -1.12
CA SER A 11 -4.66 7.52 0.25
C SER A 11 -4.88 6.31 1.15
N PHE A 12 -4.27 6.35 2.34
CA PHE A 12 -4.47 5.30 3.33
C PHE A 12 -4.26 5.88 4.72
N GLU A 13 -4.80 5.17 5.72
CA GLU A 13 -4.53 5.41 7.13
C GLU A 13 -4.11 4.10 7.74
N TRP A 14 -3.16 4.13 8.68
CA TRP A 14 -2.69 2.87 9.29
C TRP A 14 -3.82 2.07 9.91
N GLY A 15 -4.82 2.78 10.45
CA GLY A 15 -5.94 2.11 11.05
C GLY A 15 -5.63 1.55 12.42
N ASP A 16 -6.46 0.62 12.86
CA ASP A 16 -6.38 0.06 14.20
C ASP A 16 -5.47 -1.15 14.22
N ILE A 17 -4.15 -0.90 14.19
CA ILE A 17 -3.15 -1.97 14.30
C ILE A 17 -2.42 -1.82 15.63
N PRO A 18 -1.91 -2.93 16.19
CA PRO A 18 -1.16 -2.85 17.45
C PRO A 18 0.06 -1.97 17.31
N LEU A 19 0.30 -1.11 18.30
CA LEU A 19 1.51 -0.31 18.31
C LEU A 19 2.72 -1.23 18.32
N CYS A 20 3.67 -0.96 17.44
CA CYS A 20 4.84 -1.82 17.30
C CYS A 20 6.08 -0.97 17.10
N THR A 21 7.04 -1.09 18.01
CA THR A 21 8.29 -0.34 17.97
C THR A 21 9.49 -1.20 18.37
N SER A 22 9.34 -2.51 18.28
CA SER A 22 10.37 -3.46 18.76
C SER A 22 11.30 -3.95 17.65
N GLY A 23 10.99 -3.67 16.41
CA GLY A 23 11.72 -4.24 15.30
C GLY A 23 11.19 -5.61 14.86
N HIS A 24 10.11 -6.08 15.49
CA HIS A 24 9.51 -7.39 15.18
C HIS A 24 8.06 -7.19 14.71
N PRO A 25 7.85 -6.93 13.41
CA PRO A 25 6.50 -6.65 12.90
C PRO A 25 5.50 -7.77 13.16
N ASN A 26 4.25 -7.38 13.33
CA ASN A 26 3.12 -8.28 13.45
C ASN A 26 2.49 -8.49 12.08
N ILE A 27 1.79 -9.62 11.91
CA ILE A 27 0.96 -9.83 10.73
C ILE A 27 -0.37 -9.16 11.00
N VAL A 28 -0.75 -8.20 10.15
CA VAL A 28 -1.96 -7.41 10.34
C VAL A 28 -2.72 -7.30 9.02
N LYS A 29 -3.99 -6.91 9.11
CA LYS A 29 -4.81 -6.67 7.93
C LYS A 29 -4.36 -5.39 7.24
N ASN A 30 -4.55 -5.34 5.92
CA ASN A 30 -4.20 -4.15 5.14
C ASN A 30 -4.95 -2.93 5.66
N PRO A 31 -4.37 -1.73 5.46
CA PRO A 31 -5.11 -0.51 5.77
C PRO A 31 -6.27 -0.31 4.82
N LYS A 32 -7.17 0.60 5.17
CA LYS A 32 -8.17 1.03 4.20
C LYS A 32 -7.48 1.91 3.18
N PHE A 33 -7.67 1.58 1.90
CA PHE A 33 -7.17 2.38 0.79
C PHE A 33 -8.34 3.07 0.10
N VAL A 34 -8.17 4.33 -0.25
CA VAL A 34 -9.14 5.05 -1.07
C VAL A 34 -8.47 5.42 -2.37
N LEU A 35 -8.95 4.85 -3.46
CA LEU A 35 -8.35 4.97 -4.78
C LEU A 35 -8.97 6.09 -5.57
N SER A 36 -8.18 6.74 -6.44
CA SER A 36 -8.65 7.79 -7.33
C SER A 36 -8.06 7.59 -8.72
N ASN A 37 -8.90 7.74 -9.74
CA ASN A 37 -8.46 7.71 -11.14
C ASN A 37 -7.74 6.41 -11.51
N VAL A 38 -8.31 5.28 -11.09
CA VAL A 38 -7.78 3.97 -11.46
C VAL A 38 -7.83 3.86 -12.99
N PRO A 39 -6.72 3.44 -13.65
CA PRO A 39 -6.72 3.35 -15.11
C PRO A 39 -7.81 2.43 -15.63
N GLU A 40 -8.37 2.79 -16.78
CA GLU A 40 -9.33 1.92 -17.47
C GLU A 40 -8.67 0.57 -17.77
N HIS A 41 -9.48 -0.48 -17.77
CA HIS A 41 -9.03 -1.86 -18.02
C HIS A 41 -8.25 -2.49 -16.88
N THR A 42 -8.18 -1.82 -15.73
CA THR A 42 -7.54 -2.42 -14.54
C THR A 42 -8.38 -3.61 -14.06
N LYS A 43 -7.74 -4.75 -13.91
CA LYS A 43 -8.36 -5.96 -13.39
C LYS A 43 -7.82 -6.37 -12.03
N VAL A 44 -6.57 -6.03 -11.76
CA VAL A 44 -5.90 -6.38 -10.50
C VAL A 44 -5.07 -5.19 -10.06
N ILE A 45 -5.04 -4.96 -8.75
CA ILE A 45 -4.15 -3.96 -8.16
C ILE A 45 -3.29 -4.66 -7.11
N SER A 46 -1.99 -4.53 -7.25
CA SER A 46 -1.01 -5.11 -6.33
C SER A 46 -0.49 -4.02 -5.41
N PHE A 47 -0.40 -4.30 -4.12
CA PHE A 47 0.09 -3.36 -3.11
C PHE A 47 1.34 -3.93 -2.44
N ARG A 48 2.38 -3.10 -2.30
CA ARG A 48 3.61 -3.48 -1.60
C ARG A 48 4.00 -2.36 -0.65
N LEU A 49 4.44 -2.73 0.56
CA LEU A 49 4.90 -1.78 1.56
C LEU A 49 6.41 -1.81 1.66
N LYS A 50 7.01 -0.63 1.68
CA LYS A 50 8.45 -0.49 1.83
C LYS A 50 8.76 0.52 2.92
N ASP A 51 9.71 0.15 3.79
CA ASP A 51 10.27 1.05 4.80
C ASP A 51 11.46 1.75 4.16
N LEU A 52 11.36 3.05 3.94
CA LEU A 52 12.44 3.79 3.30
C LEU A 52 13.68 3.90 4.18
N ASP A 53 13.54 3.71 5.48
CA ASP A 53 14.64 3.79 6.44
C ASP A 53 15.21 2.41 6.77
N ALA A 54 14.62 1.35 6.24
CA ALA A 54 15.14 -0.02 6.33
C ALA A 54 14.74 -0.78 5.07
N PRO A 55 15.25 -0.38 3.89
CA PRO A 55 14.70 -0.85 2.61
C PRO A 55 14.94 -2.32 2.31
N SER A 56 15.85 -2.98 3.03
CA SER A 56 16.10 -4.40 2.80
C SER A 56 15.06 -5.28 3.49
N TYR A 57 14.25 -4.75 4.39
CA TYR A 57 13.22 -5.53 5.06
C TYR A 57 11.96 -5.57 4.19
N ASP A 58 11.44 -6.78 3.96
CA ASP A 58 10.25 -6.97 3.12
C ASP A 58 9.01 -7.02 4.00
N HIS A 59 8.21 -5.96 3.95
CA HIS A 59 6.93 -5.90 4.68
C HIS A 59 5.81 -6.63 3.93
N GLY A 60 6.06 -7.02 2.69
CA GLY A 60 5.07 -7.75 1.93
C GLY A 60 4.00 -6.86 1.34
N GLY A 61 2.85 -7.43 1.18
CA GLY A 61 1.71 -6.77 0.57
C GLY A 61 0.72 -7.80 0.08
N GLY A 62 -0.06 -7.44 -0.90
CA GLY A 62 -1.03 -8.35 -1.47
C GLY A 62 -1.63 -7.76 -2.73
N LYS A 63 -2.63 -8.43 -3.24
CA LYS A 63 -3.32 -7.96 -4.45
C LYS A 63 -4.82 -8.12 -4.28
N ILE A 64 -5.56 -7.30 -5.02
CA ILE A 64 -7.01 -7.37 -5.04
C ILE A 64 -7.48 -7.47 -6.48
N THR A 65 -8.63 -8.08 -6.67
CA THR A 65 -9.33 -8.01 -7.95
C THR A 65 -10.10 -6.69 -7.97
N TYR A 66 -9.89 -5.90 -9.02
CA TYR A 66 -10.54 -4.60 -9.12
C TYR A 66 -11.79 -4.70 -10.00
N SER A 67 -12.93 -4.29 -9.46
CA SER A 67 -14.19 -4.31 -10.17
C SER A 67 -14.94 -2.99 -10.09
N GLY A 68 -14.21 -1.90 -9.83
CA GLY A 68 -14.79 -0.56 -9.77
C GLY A 68 -14.96 0.00 -8.38
N ASN A 69 -14.72 -0.80 -7.36
CA ASN A 69 -14.83 -0.32 -5.97
C ASN A 69 -13.53 0.38 -5.57
N ASN A 70 -13.63 1.68 -5.33
CA ASN A 70 -12.46 2.50 -5.02
C ASN A 70 -12.15 2.59 -3.53
N GLU A 71 -12.89 1.88 -2.68
CA GLU A 71 -12.59 1.78 -1.26
C GLU A 71 -12.24 0.34 -0.95
N ILE A 72 -11.01 0.12 -0.54
CA ILE A 72 -10.52 -1.22 -0.20
C ILE A 72 -10.47 -1.31 1.32
N GLU A 73 -11.39 -2.10 1.90
CA GLU A 73 -11.46 -2.22 3.35
C GLU A 73 -10.37 -3.14 3.90
N PRO A 74 -10.02 -2.99 5.20
CA PRO A 74 -9.13 -3.95 5.84
C PRO A 74 -9.69 -5.36 5.72
N GLY A 75 -8.79 -6.33 5.51
CA GLY A 75 -9.18 -7.73 5.38
C GLY A 75 -9.07 -8.27 3.97
N ALA A 76 -8.69 -7.43 3.00
CA ALA A 76 -8.46 -7.91 1.63
C ALA A 76 -7.18 -8.74 1.55
N PHE A 77 -6.17 -8.39 2.35
CA PHE A 77 -4.92 -9.16 2.47
C PHE A 77 -4.26 -8.83 3.81
N THR A 78 -3.17 -9.53 4.13
CA THR A 78 -2.37 -9.24 5.32
C THR A 78 -0.97 -8.84 4.89
N TYR A 79 -0.25 -8.19 5.79
CA TYR A 79 1.11 -7.76 5.54
C TYR A 79 1.84 -7.66 6.87
N LYS A 80 3.15 -7.42 6.82
CA LYS A 80 3.94 -7.22 8.03
C LYS A 80 3.89 -5.74 8.42
N SER A 81 3.39 -5.46 9.63
CA SER A 81 3.13 -4.11 10.09
C SER A 81 4.39 -3.27 10.18
N PRO A 82 4.27 -1.92 10.17
CA PRO A 82 5.41 -1.09 10.52
C PRO A 82 5.78 -1.36 11.99
N CYS A 83 7.08 -1.42 12.27
CA CYS A 83 7.57 -1.69 13.62
C CYS A 83 8.99 -1.18 13.80
N PRO A 84 9.22 0.14 13.66
CA PRO A 84 10.57 0.69 13.71
C PRO A 84 11.12 0.67 15.14
N PRO A 85 12.35 0.19 15.35
CA PRO A 85 12.88 0.01 16.69
C PRO A 85 13.54 1.25 17.29
N GLY A 86 13.41 2.39 16.80
CA GLY A 86 14.10 3.54 17.39
C GLY A 86 13.68 4.85 16.78
N GLY A 87 12.41 5.14 16.82
CA GLY A 87 11.87 6.37 16.27
C GLY A 87 11.01 6.09 15.06
N SER A 88 10.54 7.14 14.41
CA SER A 88 9.63 6.99 13.29
C SER A 88 10.39 6.70 12.00
N HIS A 89 9.87 5.78 11.21
CA HIS A 89 10.37 5.51 9.87
C HIS A 89 9.36 6.01 8.84
N ARG A 90 9.86 6.21 7.63
CA ARG A 90 9.02 6.60 6.48
C ARG A 90 8.63 5.34 5.74
N TYR A 91 7.33 5.16 5.52
CA TYR A 91 6.79 3.97 4.84
C TYR A 91 6.06 4.39 3.58
N VAL A 92 6.24 3.66 2.50
CA VAL A 92 5.54 3.92 1.26
C VAL A 92 4.81 2.66 0.79
N TRP A 93 3.51 2.81 0.53
CA TRP A 93 2.74 1.82 -0.20
C TRP A 93 2.83 2.15 -1.68
N THR A 94 3.10 1.14 -2.50
CA THR A 94 3.06 1.27 -3.96
C THR A 94 1.90 0.42 -4.47
N ALA A 95 1.01 1.03 -5.22
CA ALA A 95 -0.09 0.35 -5.88
C ALA A 95 0.21 0.23 -7.35
N THR A 96 0.15 -0.98 -7.89
CA THR A 96 0.41 -1.26 -9.30
C THR A 96 -0.88 -1.76 -9.92
N ALA A 97 -1.44 -0.99 -10.85
CA ALA A 97 -2.66 -1.35 -11.56
C ALA A 97 -2.30 -2.19 -12.78
N LYS A 98 -2.95 -3.33 -12.94
CA LYS A 98 -2.65 -4.26 -14.03
C LYS A 98 -3.93 -4.64 -14.78
N GLU A 99 -3.78 -4.84 -16.09
CA GLU A 99 -4.92 -5.27 -16.91
C GLU A 99 -5.10 -6.78 -16.90
N LYS A 100 -4.17 -7.52 -16.30
CA LYS A 100 -4.28 -8.97 -16.13
C LYS A 100 -3.53 -9.39 -14.88
N ASP A 101 -3.92 -10.53 -14.33
CA ASP A 101 -3.27 -11.09 -13.14
C ASP A 101 -2.03 -11.83 -13.60
N SER A 102 -0.95 -11.08 -13.82
CA SER A 102 0.30 -11.62 -14.30
C SER A 102 1.45 -11.01 -13.53
N PHE A 103 2.41 -11.85 -13.15
CA PHE A 103 3.62 -11.39 -12.53
C PHE A 103 4.50 -10.62 -13.53
N PHE A 104 4.44 -11.01 -14.81
CA PHE A 104 5.25 -10.41 -15.86
C PHE A 104 4.38 -9.57 -16.78
N GLY A 105 4.45 -8.25 -16.63
CA GLY A 105 3.74 -7.36 -17.54
C GLY A 105 2.31 -7.09 -17.14
N GLY A 106 1.62 -6.37 -18.00
CA GLY A 106 0.24 -5.98 -17.75
C GLY A 106 0.07 -4.73 -16.90
N THR A 107 1.17 -4.10 -16.49
CA THR A 107 1.12 -2.87 -15.70
C THR A 107 0.65 -1.70 -16.55
N ILE A 108 -0.41 -1.03 -16.11
CA ILE A 108 -0.96 0.12 -16.83
C ILE A 108 -0.98 1.38 -15.96
N GLY A 109 -0.56 1.30 -14.71
CA GLY A 109 -0.40 2.47 -13.86
C GLY A 109 0.19 2.12 -12.53
N LYS A 110 0.83 3.10 -11.90
CA LYS A 110 1.38 2.97 -10.54
C LYS A 110 1.09 4.22 -9.76
N ALA A 111 0.92 4.04 -8.46
CA ALA A 111 0.74 5.15 -7.53
C ALA A 111 1.46 4.82 -6.23
N LYS A 112 1.85 5.86 -5.51
CA LYS A 112 2.54 5.71 -4.22
C LYS A 112 1.94 6.66 -3.21
N ALA A 113 1.93 6.22 -1.94
CA ALA A 113 1.52 7.07 -0.84
C ALA A 113 2.43 6.78 0.35
N MET A 114 2.86 7.82 1.04
CA MET A 114 3.83 7.69 2.13
C MET A 114 3.25 8.22 3.43
N LYS A 115 3.58 7.55 4.54
CA LYS A 115 3.29 8.04 5.88
C LYS A 115 4.42 7.66 6.82
N LEU A 116 4.54 8.44 7.88
CA LEU A 116 5.41 8.09 9.00
C LEU A 116 4.70 7.09 9.90
N TYR A 117 5.48 6.24 10.56
CA TYR A 117 4.98 5.39 11.64
C TYR A 117 6.08 5.25 12.70
N PRO A 118 5.80 5.43 13.97
CA PRO A 118 4.53 5.95 14.48
C PRO A 118 4.24 7.34 13.94
N ASN A 119 2.96 7.67 13.85
CA ASN A 119 2.52 8.97 13.34
C ASN A 119 2.60 9.97 14.49
N LYS A 120 3.60 10.81 14.41
CA LYS A 120 3.85 11.81 15.47
C LYS A 120 3.50 13.18 15.00
#